data_5ca95706acac429ca753a032b51bef22
#
_entry.id   5ca95706acac429ca753a032b51bef22
#
_cell.length_a   1.000
_cell.length_b   1.000
_cell.length_c   1.000
_cell.angle_alpha   90.00
_cell.angle_beta   90.00
_cell.angle_gamma   90.00
#
_symmetry.space_group_name_H-M   'P 1'
#
loop_
_entity.id
_entity.type
_entity.pdbx_description
1 polymer ?
#
loop_
_entity_poly.entity_id
_entity_poly.type
_entity_poly.pdbx_seq_one_letter_code
_entity_poly.pdbx_strand_id
1 'polypeptide(L)' 'MTQQQRLNALLELVSERGNVTIAEIGEALGISAATARRDLTALAEQRLVTRTHGGAAALGTEIGRASCRERV' A
#
# COMPACT_ATOMS: atom_id res chain seq x y z
N MET A 1 -16.69 -0.23 9.38
CA MET A 1 -15.70 0.58 8.68
C MET A 1 -16.05 0.66 7.20
N THR A 2 -16.12 1.84 6.65
CA THR A 2 -16.42 2.00 5.23
C THR A 2 -15.17 1.76 4.40
N GLN A 3 -15.36 1.62 3.09
CA GLN A 3 -14.22 1.44 2.21
C GLN A 3 -13.26 2.63 2.29
N GLN A 4 -13.81 3.83 2.34
CA GLN A 4 -12.99 5.02 2.42
C GLN A 4 -12.15 5.02 3.69
N GLN A 5 -12.75 4.62 4.79
CA GLN A 5 -12.01 4.52 6.05
C GLN A 5 -10.91 3.49 5.98
N ARG A 6 -11.19 2.36 5.32
CA ARG A 6 -10.17 1.33 5.14
C ARG A 6 -9.03 1.85 4.29
N LEU A 7 -9.36 2.54 3.20
CA LEU A 7 -8.32 3.06 2.33
C LEU A 7 -7.43 4.07 3.05
N ASN A 8 -8.05 4.92 3.86
CA ASN A 8 -7.27 5.89 4.64
C ASN A 8 -6.36 5.20 5.64
N ALA A 9 -6.88 4.22 6.35
CA ALA A 9 -6.09 3.48 7.33
C ALA A 9 -4.94 2.73 6.63
N LEU A 10 -5.22 2.16 5.48
CA LEU A 10 -4.23 1.44 4.73
C LEU A 10 -3.12 2.36 4.26
N LEU A 11 -3.50 3.52 3.78
CA LEU A 11 -2.52 4.50 3.31
C LEU A 11 -1.61 4.93 4.44
N GLU A 12 -2.18 5.17 5.62
CA GLU A 12 -1.40 5.53 6.78
C GLU A 12 -0.43 4.42 7.17
N LEU A 13 -0.93 3.19 7.15
CA LEU A 13 -0.10 2.05 7.50
C LEU A 13 1.10 1.92 6.56
N VAL A 14 0.84 2.06 5.28
CA VAL A 14 1.90 1.97 4.29
C VAL A 14 2.90 3.11 4.47
N SER A 15 2.39 4.31 4.73
CA SER A 15 3.26 5.46 4.95
C SER A 15 4.16 5.28 6.16
N GLU A 16 3.61 4.72 7.22
CA GLU A 16 4.38 4.52 8.43
C GLU A 16 5.47 3.49 8.28
N ARG A 17 5.14 2.39 7.60
CA ARG A 17 6.05 1.26 7.53
C ARG A 17 6.94 1.26 6.30
N GLY A 18 6.58 2.05 5.32
CA GLY A 18 7.31 2.05 4.07
C GLY A 18 6.82 0.98 3.12
N ASN A 19 6.57 -0.21 3.62
CA ASN A 19 5.95 -1.26 2.83
C ASN A 19 5.21 -2.20 3.77
N VAL A 20 4.22 -2.89 3.23
CA VAL A 20 3.41 -3.84 4.01
C VAL A 20 3.05 -5.01 3.13
N THR A 21 2.78 -6.15 3.76
CA THR A 21 2.31 -7.33 3.06
C THR A 21 0.79 -7.43 3.19
N ILE A 22 0.21 -8.26 2.32
CA ILE A 22 -1.22 -8.53 2.39
C ILE A 22 -1.60 -9.07 3.76
N ALA A 23 -0.76 -9.96 4.30
CA ALA A 23 -1.03 -10.55 5.60
C ALA A 23 -1.04 -9.49 6.71
N GLU A 24 -0.10 -8.57 6.65
CA GLU A 24 -0.04 -7.49 7.64
C GLU A 24 -1.26 -6.61 7.57
N ILE A 25 -1.70 -6.30 6.36
CA ILE A 25 -2.89 -5.48 6.17
C ILE A 25 -4.12 -6.19 6.72
N GLY A 26 -4.25 -7.47 6.42
CA GLY A 26 -5.37 -8.24 6.91
C GLY A 26 -5.46 -8.24 8.42
N GLU A 27 -4.32 -8.39 9.08
CA GLU A 27 -4.29 -8.38 10.52
C GLU A 27 -4.58 -7.01 11.11
N ALA A 28 -3.97 -5.99 10.53
CA ALA A 28 -4.12 -4.65 11.06
C ALA A 28 -5.54 -4.13 10.92
N LEU A 29 -6.19 -4.44 9.82
CA LEU A 29 -7.52 -3.93 9.54
C LEU A 29 -8.63 -4.93 9.78
N GLY A 30 -8.29 -6.17 10.06
CA GLY A 30 -9.29 -7.20 10.30
C GLY A 30 -10.08 -7.54 9.06
N ILE A 31 -9.43 -7.58 7.91
CA ILE A 31 -10.09 -7.88 6.64
C ILE A 31 -9.42 -9.08 5.99
N SER A 32 -10.12 -9.66 5.01
CA SER A 32 -9.59 -10.81 4.31
C SER A 32 -8.50 -10.40 3.32
N ALA A 33 -7.71 -11.38 2.89
CA ALA A 33 -6.68 -11.13 1.91
C ALA A 33 -7.27 -10.60 0.60
N ALA A 34 -8.42 -11.12 0.21
CA ALA A 34 -9.05 -10.66 -1.02
C ALA A 34 -9.44 -9.19 -0.92
N THR A 35 -10.00 -8.79 0.22
CA THR A 35 -10.37 -7.39 0.43
C THR A 35 -9.12 -6.51 0.47
N ALA A 36 -8.07 -6.97 1.12
CA ALA A 36 -6.83 -6.22 1.18
C ALA A 36 -6.27 -5.98 -0.22
N ARG A 37 -6.31 -6.99 -1.07
CA ARG A 37 -5.82 -6.84 -2.43
C ARG A 37 -6.62 -5.83 -3.21
N ARG A 38 -7.95 -5.88 -3.06
CA ARG A 38 -8.80 -4.91 -3.74
C ARG A 38 -8.53 -3.50 -3.32
N ASP A 39 -8.40 -3.31 -2.00
CA ASP A 39 -8.13 -1.97 -1.49
C ASP A 39 -6.78 -1.47 -1.95
N LEU A 40 -5.77 -2.33 -1.95
CA LEU A 40 -4.45 -1.95 -2.45
C LEU A 40 -4.50 -1.59 -3.93
N THR A 41 -5.25 -2.35 -4.70
CA THR A 41 -5.39 -2.06 -6.12
C THR A 41 -6.02 -0.69 -6.32
N ALA A 42 -7.04 -0.37 -5.53
CA ALA A 42 -7.69 0.92 -5.61
C ALA A 42 -6.71 2.05 -5.31
N LEU A 43 -5.90 1.88 -4.27
CA LEU A 43 -4.92 2.90 -3.92
C LEU A 43 -3.83 3.02 -4.99
N ALA A 44 -3.42 1.89 -5.55
CA ALA A 44 -2.39 1.91 -6.59
C ALA A 44 -2.91 2.60 -7.86
N GLU A 45 -4.18 2.42 -8.16
CA GLU A 45 -4.77 3.08 -9.31
C GLU A 45 -4.81 4.59 -9.12
N GLN A 46 -4.94 5.03 -7.90
CA GLN A 46 -4.89 6.45 -7.58
C GLN A 46 -3.46 6.95 -7.42
N ARG A 47 -2.49 6.05 -7.56
CA ARG A 47 -1.07 6.35 -7.45
C ARG A 47 -0.69 6.83 -6.06
N LEU A 48 -1.36 6.30 -5.07
CA LEU A 48 -1.05 6.61 -3.69
C LEU A 48 -0.09 5.61 -3.09
N VAL A 49 -0.03 4.39 -3.65
CA VAL A 49 0.92 3.37 -3.24
C VAL A 49 1.40 2.63 -4.48
N THR A 50 2.50 1.91 -4.34
CA THR A 50 3.03 1.05 -5.40
C THR A 50 2.76 -0.40 -5.00
N ARG A 51 2.16 -1.16 -5.93
CA ARG A 51 1.94 -2.58 -5.69
C ARG A 51 3.27 -3.31 -5.79
N THR A 52 3.53 -4.15 -4.80
CA THR A 52 4.71 -5.00 -4.81
C THR A 52 4.26 -6.45 -4.77
N HIS A 53 5.20 -7.34 -4.90
CA HIS A 53 4.88 -8.76 -4.85
C HIS A 53 4.41 -9.10 -3.43
N GLY A 54 3.13 -9.38 -3.31
CA GLY A 54 2.56 -9.76 -2.02
C GLY A 54 2.20 -8.61 -1.10
N GLY A 55 2.24 -7.36 -1.59
CA GLY A 55 1.92 -6.24 -0.74
C GLY A 55 1.93 -4.92 -1.45
N ALA A 56 2.38 -3.89 -0.75
CA ALA A 56 2.44 -2.54 -1.31
C ALA A 56 3.51 -1.74 -0.59
N ALA A 57 3.99 -0.70 -1.25
CA ALA A 57 5.01 0.18 -0.69
C ALA A 57 4.57 1.63 -0.84
N ALA A 58 5.08 2.47 0.03
CA ALA A 58 4.79 3.89 -0.02
C ALA A 58 5.44 4.50 -1.25
N LEU A 59 4.64 5.22 -2.02
CA LEU A 59 5.12 5.81 -3.25
C LEU A 59 6.19 6.87 -3.00
N GLY A 60 5.95 7.69 -2.02
CA GLY A 60 6.89 8.77 -1.72
C GLY A 60 8.26 8.29 -1.30
N THR A 61 8.30 7.16 -0.64
CA THR A 61 9.57 6.59 -0.20
C THR A 61 10.44 6.21 -1.38
N GLU A 62 9.83 5.68 -2.40
CA GLU A 62 10.57 5.27 -3.58
C GLU A 62 11.15 6.43 -4.32
N ILE A 63 10.38 7.48 -4.43
CA ILE A 63 10.82 8.63 -5.17
C ILE A 63 12.10 9.20 -4.60
N GLY A 64 12.25 9.07 -3.33
CA GLY A 64 13.41 9.62 -2.66
C GLY A 64 14.70 9.17 -3.25
N ARG A 65 14.71 8.10 -4.00
CA ARG A 65 15.96 7.65 -4.52
C ARG A 65 15.88 6.98 -5.83
N ALA A 66 14.92 6.43 -6.00
CA ALA A 66 14.90 5.72 -7.21
C ALA A 66 15.21 6.51 -8.37
N SER A 67 15.14 6.78 -8.12
CA SER A 67 15.30 7.05 -9.01
C SER A 67 16.33 7.07 -9.51
N CYS A 68 16.43 7.01 -9.22
CA CYS A 68 17.21 7.08 -9.68
C CYS A 68 17.70 6.19 -10.40
N ARG A 69 17.49 5.65 -10.47
CA ARG A 69 17.81 4.96 -11.01
C ARG A 69 18.05 4.73 -11.96
N GLU A 70 17.82 4.81 -11.93
CA GLU A 70 17.90 4.78 -12.60
C GLU A 70 18.26 4.51 -13.36
N ARG A 71 18.17 4.32 -13.46
CA ARG A 71 18.33 4.15 -14.17
C ARG A 71 18.57 4.35 -14.85
N VAL A 72 18.49 4.38 -14.70
CA VAL A 72 18.60 4.70 -15.18
C VAL A 72 18.89 4.71 -15.59
#